data_854dcd941f986b410b02df31390ba4f5
#
_entry.id   854dcd941f986b410b02df31390ba4f5
#
_cell.length_a   1.000
_cell.length_b   1.000
_cell.length_c   1.000
_cell.angle_alpha   90.00
_cell.angle_beta   90.00
_cell.angle_gamma   90.00
#
_symmetry.space_group_name_H-M   'P 1'
#
loop_
_entity.id
_entity.type
_entity.pdbx_description
1 polymer ?
#
loop_
_entity_poly.entity_id
_entity_poly.type
_entity_poly.pdbx_seq_one_letter_code
_entity_poly.pdbx_strand_id
1 'polypeptide(L)'
;MQPTFNPWLGYFDLIENVDKFIFLDTVQLNQQSWQTRNKLKIQNKELLYSLPIQKNKQKSELLIKDVLLDFRKFDFRKKLFKTIEQNYKKAKYFNEVNNFIRELVLFETEFLSEYNINIITAISKKLTFYTKMVVLSNSDFKTSGSKGELILNICKHYSATDYISPLGSKNYLDKESKKFQNSEIDIYYQYYNHPIYNQLGKEFIPYIGIFDLLYNEGFENSKKIILSGRDYKKAE
;
A
#
# COMPACT_ATOMS: atom_id res chain seq x y z
N MET A 1 -5.44 5.46 3.93
CA MET A 1 -5.42 4.23 3.08
C MET A 1 -5.23 2.99 3.95
N GLN A 2 -5.80 1.83 3.58
CA GLN A 2 -5.54 0.56 4.26
C GLN A 2 -4.10 0.10 4.00
N PRO A 3 -3.40 -0.50 4.99
CA PRO A 3 -2.05 -1.02 4.79
C PRO A 3 -2.09 -2.25 3.87
N THR A 4 -1.53 -2.11 2.68
CA THR A 4 -1.57 -3.10 1.58
C THR A 4 -0.24 -3.85 1.49
N PHE A 5 -0.28 -5.16 1.23
CA PHE A 5 0.93 -5.95 1.01
C PHE A 5 1.59 -5.60 -0.32
N ASN A 6 2.89 -5.25 -0.30
CA ASN A 6 3.70 -4.95 -1.49
C ASN A 6 2.94 -4.06 -2.51
N PRO A 7 2.48 -2.85 -2.11
CA PRO A 7 1.57 -2.07 -2.93
C PRO A 7 2.19 -1.63 -4.26
N TRP A 8 1.34 -1.31 -5.23
CA TRP A 8 1.74 -0.80 -6.54
C TRP A 8 2.19 0.67 -6.50
N LEU A 9 2.75 1.16 -7.60
CA LEU A 9 3.37 2.48 -7.70
C LEU A 9 2.48 3.64 -7.26
N GLY A 10 1.21 3.63 -7.68
CA GLY A 10 0.26 4.70 -7.34
C GLY A 10 -0.03 4.83 -5.83
N TYR A 11 0.17 3.78 -5.06
CA TYR A 11 0.08 3.87 -3.60
C TYR A 11 1.21 4.72 -3.01
N PHE A 12 2.41 4.62 -3.56
CA PHE A 12 3.57 5.41 -3.13
C PHE A 12 3.50 6.86 -3.62
N ASP A 13 2.88 7.10 -4.79
CA ASP A 13 2.59 8.45 -5.25
C ASP A 13 1.60 9.17 -4.32
N LEU A 14 0.56 8.47 -3.84
CA LEU A 14 -0.35 9.01 -2.81
C LEU A 14 0.38 9.36 -1.50
N ILE A 15 1.34 8.54 -1.09
CA ILE A 15 2.13 8.84 0.12
C ILE A 15 2.93 10.12 -0.08
N GLU A 16 3.65 10.24 -1.18
CA GLU A 16 4.56 11.37 -1.40
C GLU A 16 3.83 12.70 -1.63
N ASN A 17 2.57 12.64 -2.10
CA ASN A 17 1.77 13.82 -2.45
C ASN A 17 0.96 14.41 -1.27
N VAL A 18 1.20 14.01 -0.04
CA VAL A 18 0.49 14.49 1.15
C VAL A 18 1.45 14.81 2.30
N ASP A 19 1.08 15.78 3.14
CA ASP A 19 1.84 16.10 4.36
C ASP A 19 1.68 14.98 5.40
N LYS A 20 0.52 14.34 5.41
CA LYS A 20 0.18 13.31 6.39
C LYS A 20 -0.54 12.14 5.72
N PHE A 21 -0.01 10.94 5.87
CA PHE A 21 -0.59 9.71 5.36
C PHE A 21 -1.09 8.85 6.52
N ILE A 22 -2.39 8.51 6.52
CA ILE A 22 -3.03 7.74 7.58
C ILE A 22 -3.22 6.28 7.14
N PHE A 23 -2.63 5.34 7.86
CA PHE A 23 -2.92 3.92 7.72
C PHE A 23 -4.25 3.59 8.41
N LEU A 24 -5.24 3.20 7.64
CA LEU A 24 -6.58 2.79 8.11
C LEU A 24 -6.56 1.29 8.49
N ASP A 25 -6.03 0.97 9.63
CA ASP A 25 -5.95 -0.40 10.16
C ASP A 25 -7.09 -0.76 11.11
N THR A 26 -7.91 0.24 11.50
CA THR A 26 -9.09 0.08 12.35
C THR A 26 -10.38 -0.24 11.59
N VAL A 27 -10.27 -0.54 10.29
CA VAL A 27 -11.41 -0.95 9.46
C VAL A 27 -11.39 -2.45 9.20
N GLN A 28 -12.54 -3.00 8.80
CA GLN A 28 -12.72 -4.42 8.55
C GLN A 28 -11.85 -4.93 7.40
N LEU A 29 -11.25 -6.13 7.57
CA LEU A 29 -10.56 -6.83 6.52
C LEU A 29 -11.57 -7.42 5.52
N ASN A 30 -11.50 -6.98 4.26
CA ASN A 30 -12.27 -7.61 3.19
C ASN A 30 -11.64 -8.95 2.79
N GLN A 31 -12.49 -9.89 2.37
CA GLN A 31 -12.00 -11.15 1.80
C GLN A 31 -11.28 -10.87 0.48
N GLN A 32 -10.20 -11.64 0.23
CA GLN A 32 -9.42 -11.54 -1.01
C GLN A 32 -8.90 -10.12 -1.31
N SER A 33 -8.63 -9.34 -0.28
CA SER A 33 -8.18 -7.97 -0.42
C SER A 33 -6.66 -7.84 -0.66
N TRP A 34 -6.23 -6.70 -1.16
CA TRP A 34 -4.83 -6.37 -1.37
C TRP A 34 -4.01 -6.24 -0.07
N GLN A 35 -4.66 -6.24 1.09
CA GLN A 35 -3.97 -6.31 2.38
C GLN A 35 -3.26 -7.64 2.56
N THR A 36 -3.85 -8.75 2.07
CA THR A 36 -3.31 -10.10 2.24
C THR A 36 -2.63 -10.66 1.01
N ARG A 37 -2.66 -9.98 -0.13
CA ARG A 37 -2.10 -10.51 -1.39
C ARG A 37 -1.66 -9.40 -2.33
N ASN A 38 -0.71 -9.72 -3.20
CA ASN A 38 -0.40 -8.88 -4.35
C ASN A 38 0.27 -9.69 -5.47
N LYS A 39 0.48 -9.03 -6.61
CA LYS A 39 1.09 -9.61 -7.80
C LYS A 39 2.60 -9.48 -7.75
N LEU A 40 3.29 -10.54 -8.11
CA LEU A 40 4.69 -10.59 -8.47
C LEU A 40 4.82 -10.97 -9.94
N LYS A 41 5.81 -10.43 -10.64
CA LYS A 41 6.12 -10.90 -11.98
C LYS A 41 7.10 -12.08 -11.90
N ILE A 42 6.69 -13.21 -12.45
CA ILE A 42 7.52 -14.39 -12.55
C ILE A 42 7.66 -14.76 -14.01
N GLN A 43 8.88 -14.63 -14.55
CA GLN A 43 9.13 -14.75 -15.99
C GLN A 43 8.28 -13.74 -16.78
N ASN A 44 7.33 -14.20 -17.60
CA ASN A 44 6.40 -13.37 -18.37
C ASN A 44 4.95 -13.45 -17.87
N LYS A 45 4.72 -13.86 -16.61
CA LYS A 45 3.38 -14.08 -16.05
C LYS A 45 3.22 -13.37 -14.71
N GLU A 46 1.99 -13.02 -14.39
CA GLU A 46 1.61 -12.61 -13.04
C GLU A 46 1.52 -13.83 -12.12
N LEU A 47 2.17 -13.75 -10.97
CA LEU A 47 1.90 -14.63 -9.85
C LEU A 47 1.18 -13.84 -8.76
N LEU A 48 -0.06 -14.21 -8.45
CA LEU A 48 -0.75 -13.71 -7.27
C LEU A 48 -0.21 -14.43 -6.03
N TYR A 49 0.59 -13.74 -5.23
CA TYR A 49 1.07 -14.26 -3.96
C TYR A 49 0.15 -13.81 -2.82
N SER A 50 -0.26 -14.74 -1.97
CA SER A 50 -1.12 -14.48 -0.81
C SER A 50 -0.37 -14.78 0.48
N LEU A 51 -0.40 -13.83 1.41
CA LEU A 51 0.07 -14.03 2.77
C LEU A 51 -0.90 -14.96 3.51
N PRO A 52 -0.42 -16.00 4.17
CA PRO A 52 -1.29 -16.82 5.00
C PRO A 52 -1.71 -16.05 6.25
N ILE A 53 -3.01 -16.05 6.52
CA ILE A 53 -3.57 -15.47 7.74
C ILE A 53 -4.30 -16.55 8.53
N GLN A 54 -4.35 -16.38 9.86
CA GLN A 54 -5.09 -17.29 10.72
C GLN A 54 -6.59 -17.17 10.43
N LYS A 55 -7.22 -18.33 10.21
CA LYS A 55 -8.67 -18.40 9.95
C LYS A 55 -9.40 -18.46 11.28
N ASN A 56 -9.90 -17.34 11.77
CA ASN A 56 -10.81 -17.29 12.90
C ASN A 56 -12.25 -17.51 12.41
N LYS A 57 -13.09 -18.13 13.25
CA LYS A 57 -14.48 -18.49 12.89
C LYS A 57 -15.38 -17.28 12.53
N GLN A 58 -15.01 -16.06 12.93
CA GLN A 58 -15.75 -14.82 12.70
C GLN A 58 -14.97 -13.84 11.81
N LYS A 59 -14.66 -14.24 10.57
CA LYS A 59 -13.92 -13.38 9.64
C LYS A 59 -14.62 -12.08 9.26
N SER A 60 -15.94 -12.00 9.40
CA SER A 60 -16.75 -10.85 8.97
C SER A 60 -16.61 -9.60 9.84
N GLU A 61 -15.93 -9.71 10.99
CA GLU A 61 -15.78 -8.60 11.95
C GLU A 61 -14.31 -8.26 12.27
N LEU A 62 -13.36 -9.00 11.70
CA LEU A 62 -11.96 -8.84 12.03
C LEU A 62 -11.38 -7.54 11.46
N LEU A 63 -10.92 -6.64 12.31
CA LEU A 63 -10.24 -5.42 11.92
C LEU A 63 -8.82 -5.74 11.40
N ILE A 64 -8.34 -4.96 10.44
CA ILE A 64 -7.01 -5.19 9.83
C ILE A 64 -5.90 -5.26 10.88
N LYS A 65 -5.96 -4.41 11.92
CA LYS A 65 -5.00 -4.38 13.03
C LYS A 65 -4.96 -5.67 13.87
N ASP A 66 -6.06 -6.45 13.89
CA ASP A 66 -6.21 -7.66 14.71
C ASP A 66 -5.96 -8.95 13.89
N VAL A 67 -5.61 -8.82 12.61
CA VAL A 67 -5.35 -9.97 11.74
C VAL A 67 -3.99 -10.55 12.03
N LEU A 68 -3.94 -11.85 12.39
CA LEU A 68 -2.69 -12.58 12.61
C LEU A 68 -2.24 -13.31 11.34
N LEU A 69 -0.96 -13.22 11.06
CA LEU A 69 -0.27 -14.04 10.07
C LEU A 69 -0.22 -15.51 10.54
N ASP A 70 -0.24 -16.46 9.62
CA ASP A 70 -0.26 -17.89 9.95
C ASP A 70 1.10 -18.55 9.70
N PHE A 71 1.82 -18.81 10.77
CA PHE A 71 3.13 -19.50 10.76
C PHE A 71 3.04 -20.98 11.17
N ARG A 72 1.84 -21.51 11.47
CA ARG A 72 1.66 -22.84 12.03
C ARG A 72 2.17 -23.99 11.16
N LYS A 73 2.13 -23.81 9.82
CA LYS A 73 2.60 -24.85 8.90
C LYS A 73 4.07 -24.66 8.50
N PHE A 74 4.48 -23.45 8.26
CA PHE A 74 5.84 -23.07 7.87
C PHE A 74 6.00 -21.55 7.88
N ASP A 75 7.25 -21.10 7.95
CA ASP A 75 7.55 -19.67 7.78
C ASP A 75 7.44 -19.28 6.30
N PHE A 76 6.29 -18.71 5.94
CA PHE A 76 5.98 -18.27 4.59
C PHE A 76 6.95 -17.20 4.08
N ARG A 77 7.56 -16.40 4.97
CA ARG A 77 8.48 -15.31 4.63
C ARG A 77 9.72 -15.86 3.93
N LYS A 78 10.28 -16.96 4.41
CA LYS A 78 11.42 -17.64 3.79
C LYS A 78 11.10 -18.13 2.38
N LYS A 79 9.90 -18.70 2.19
CA LYS A 79 9.44 -19.14 0.86
C LYS A 79 9.21 -17.94 -0.07
N LEU A 80 8.57 -16.88 0.43
CA LEU A 80 8.34 -15.65 -0.32
C LEU A 80 9.66 -15.04 -0.77
N PHE A 81 10.59 -14.83 0.16
CA PHE A 81 11.90 -14.26 -0.18
C PHE A 81 12.65 -15.11 -1.21
N LYS A 82 12.70 -16.43 -1.03
CA LYS A 82 13.34 -17.33 -2.01
C LYS A 82 12.69 -17.22 -3.40
N THR A 83 11.37 -17.09 -3.46
CA THR A 83 10.64 -16.87 -4.72
C THR A 83 11.05 -15.55 -5.37
N ILE A 84 11.10 -14.46 -4.60
CA ILE A 84 11.51 -13.14 -5.08
C ILE A 84 12.97 -13.21 -5.58
N GLU A 85 13.89 -13.67 -4.75
CA GLU A 85 15.32 -13.76 -5.07
C GLU A 85 15.59 -14.54 -6.36
N GLN A 86 14.98 -15.72 -6.51
CA GLN A 86 15.15 -16.54 -7.71
C GLN A 86 14.65 -15.87 -8.98
N ASN A 87 13.55 -15.11 -8.89
CA ASN A 87 12.96 -14.46 -10.06
C ASN A 87 13.67 -13.17 -10.44
N TYR A 88 14.18 -12.42 -9.47
CA TYR A 88 14.80 -11.11 -9.72
C TYR A 88 16.33 -11.14 -9.76
N LYS A 89 17.00 -12.31 -9.57
CA LYS A 89 18.47 -12.42 -9.56
C LYS A 89 19.18 -11.88 -10.81
N LYS A 90 18.47 -11.76 -11.94
CA LYS A 90 18.97 -11.18 -13.19
C LYS A 90 18.58 -9.72 -13.39
N ALA A 91 17.86 -9.12 -12.46
CA ALA A 91 17.48 -7.73 -12.53
C ALA A 91 18.69 -6.81 -12.38
N LYS A 92 18.67 -5.68 -13.06
CA LYS A 92 19.81 -4.75 -13.14
C LYS A 92 20.30 -4.28 -11.78
N TYR A 93 19.36 -4.07 -10.84
CA TYR A 93 19.65 -3.55 -9.50
C TYR A 93 19.54 -4.61 -8.41
N PHE A 94 19.67 -5.90 -8.76
CA PHE A 94 19.56 -6.99 -7.80
C PHE A 94 20.49 -6.81 -6.59
N ASN A 95 21.77 -6.55 -6.83
CA ASN A 95 22.77 -6.41 -5.77
C ASN A 95 22.51 -5.21 -4.83
N GLU A 96 21.92 -4.13 -5.36
CA GLU A 96 21.54 -2.94 -4.60
C GLU A 96 20.32 -3.21 -3.70
N VAL A 97 19.35 -3.96 -4.22
CA VAL A 97 17.98 -4.03 -3.65
C VAL A 97 17.77 -5.29 -2.81
N ASN A 98 18.43 -6.39 -3.13
CA ASN A 98 18.09 -7.72 -2.58
C ASN A 98 18.18 -7.81 -1.06
N ASN A 99 19.23 -7.28 -0.45
CA ASN A 99 19.39 -7.31 1.01
C ASN A 99 18.30 -6.47 1.70
N PHE A 100 17.98 -5.31 1.16
CA PHE A 100 16.91 -4.47 1.69
C PHE A 100 15.56 -5.18 1.63
N ILE A 101 15.20 -5.78 0.48
CA ILE A 101 13.94 -6.55 0.35
C ILE A 101 13.94 -7.77 1.27
N ARG A 102 15.09 -8.43 1.46
CA ARG A 102 15.23 -9.55 2.40
C ARG A 102 14.83 -9.14 3.82
N GLU A 103 15.37 -8.02 4.31
CA GLU A 103 15.04 -7.49 5.65
C GLU A 103 13.54 -7.21 5.79
N LEU A 104 12.92 -6.59 4.77
CA LEU A 104 11.49 -6.31 4.77
C LEU A 104 10.63 -7.57 4.78
N VAL A 105 10.97 -8.54 3.94
CA VAL A 105 10.19 -9.78 3.80
C VAL A 105 10.37 -10.68 5.03
N LEU A 106 11.54 -10.68 5.66
CA LEU A 106 11.82 -11.47 6.86
C LEU A 106 11.49 -10.75 8.18
N PHE A 107 10.92 -9.56 8.11
CA PHE A 107 10.51 -8.81 9.30
C PHE A 107 9.65 -9.65 10.24
N GLU A 108 9.99 -9.63 11.54
CA GLU A 108 9.36 -10.46 12.55
C GLU A 108 8.18 -9.74 13.21
N THR A 109 7.00 -10.20 12.91
CA THR A 109 5.74 -9.80 13.54
C THR A 109 4.70 -10.88 13.33
N GLU A 110 3.72 -10.96 14.21
CA GLU A 110 2.54 -11.80 14.05
C GLU A 110 1.38 -11.05 13.38
N PHE A 111 1.42 -9.72 13.31
CA PHE A 111 0.32 -8.89 12.83
C PHE A 111 0.46 -8.52 11.35
N LEU A 112 -0.59 -8.75 10.56
CA LEU A 112 -0.66 -8.39 9.15
C LEU A 112 -0.45 -6.88 8.92
N SER A 113 -1.10 -6.04 9.74
CA SER A 113 -0.98 -4.58 9.62
C SER A 113 0.45 -4.11 9.82
N GLU A 114 1.12 -4.58 10.86
CA GLU A 114 2.52 -4.24 11.15
C GLU A 114 3.46 -4.67 10.03
N TYR A 115 3.27 -5.89 9.51
CA TYR A 115 4.05 -6.41 8.40
C TYR A 115 3.96 -5.51 7.16
N ASN A 116 2.74 -5.15 6.76
CA ASN A 116 2.50 -4.28 5.62
C ASN A 116 3.00 -2.85 5.85
N ILE A 117 2.74 -2.28 7.02
CA ILE A 117 3.18 -0.92 7.38
C ILE A 117 4.71 -0.84 7.40
N ASN A 118 5.40 -1.85 7.93
CA ASN A 118 6.86 -1.90 7.90
C ASN A 118 7.39 -1.85 6.46
N ILE A 119 6.86 -2.68 5.55
CA ILE A 119 7.26 -2.68 4.14
C ILE A 119 7.05 -1.30 3.50
N ILE A 120 5.85 -0.71 3.68
CA ILE A 120 5.50 0.56 3.07
C ILE A 120 6.39 1.69 3.61
N THR A 121 6.52 1.78 4.93
CA THR A 121 7.27 2.84 5.60
C THR A 121 8.76 2.77 5.26
N ALA A 122 9.36 1.59 5.29
CA ALA A 122 10.78 1.41 4.98
C ALA A 122 11.09 1.74 3.51
N ILE A 123 10.23 1.33 2.57
CA ILE A 123 10.38 1.69 1.15
C ILE A 123 10.23 3.20 0.96
N SER A 124 9.20 3.81 1.54
CA SER A 124 8.99 5.26 1.45
C SER A 124 10.19 6.04 1.98
N LYS A 125 10.75 5.62 3.13
CA LYS A 125 11.97 6.20 3.69
C LYS A 125 13.17 6.02 2.76
N LYS A 126 13.31 4.83 2.16
CA LYS A 126 14.41 4.55 1.23
C LYS A 126 14.32 5.37 -0.05
N LEU A 127 13.08 5.66 -0.51
CA LEU A 127 12.78 6.57 -1.63
C LEU A 127 12.86 8.06 -1.23
N THR A 128 13.24 8.37 0.00
CA THR A 128 13.31 9.75 0.52
C THR A 128 11.97 10.52 0.45
N PHE A 129 10.88 9.85 0.81
CA PHE A 129 9.59 10.49 1.03
C PHE A 129 9.51 10.96 2.48
N TYR A 130 9.20 12.25 2.68
CA TYR A 130 9.21 12.89 4.01
C TYR A 130 7.84 13.00 4.65
N THR A 131 6.83 12.39 4.04
CA THR A 131 5.44 12.37 4.52
C THR A 131 5.34 11.81 5.93
N LYS A 132 4.63 12.51 6.80
CA LYS A 132 4.33 12.02 8.15
C LYS A 132 3.33 10.87 8.07
N MET A 133 3.75 9.67 8.43
CA MET A 133 2.89 8.49 8.44
C MET A 133 2.33 8.25 9.84
N VAL A 134 1.03 8.00 9.93
CA VAL A 134 0.31 7.73 11.17
C VAL A 134 -0.45 6.42 11.06
N VAL A 135 -0.29 5.55 12.04
CA VAL A 135 -1.11 4.32 12.19
C VAL A 135 -2.32 4.69 13.03
N LEU A 136 -3.53 4.54 12.46
CA LEU A 136 -4.74 5.06 13.09
C LEU A 136 -5.01 4.40 14.45
N SER A 137 -4.77 3.08 14.58
CA SER A 137 -4.92 2.36 15.84
C SER A 137 -3.99 2.84 16.95
N ASN A 138 -2.85 3.46 16.61
CA ASN A 138 -1.86 3.97 17.55
C ASN A 138 -2.03 5.47 17.83
N SER A 139 -3.06 6.10 17.26
CA SER A 139 -3.36 7.52 17.48
C SER A 139 -4.41 7.69 18.58
N ASP A 140 -4.61 8.94 18.98
CA ASP A 140 -5.67 9.35 19.92
C ASP A 140 -7.05 9.47 19.26
N PHE A 141 -7.14 9.24 17.93
CA PHE A 141 -8.39 9.27 17.19
C PHE A 141 -9.33 8.13 17.60
N LYS A 142 -10.50 8.49 18.10
CA LYS A 142 -11.57 7.51 18.39
C LYS A 142 -12.34 7.22 17.09
N THR A 143 -12.16 6.02 16.55
CA THR A 143 -12.82 5.60 15.31
C THR A 143 -14.34 5.73 15.43
N SER A 144 -14.94 6.55 14.57
CA SER A 144 -16.39 6.78 14.52
C SER A 144 -16.87 6.96 13.08
N GLY A 145 -18.08 6.48 12.79
CA GLY A 145 -18.64 6.48 11.46
C GLY A 145 -18.10 5.37 10.55
N SER A 146 -18.53 5.37 9.33
CA SER A 146 -18.11 4.40 8.30
C SER A 146 -17.93 5.09 6.95
N LYS A 147 -17.14 4.49 6.05
CA LYS A 147 -16.93 5.00 4.68
C LYS A 147 -16.52 6.49 4.66
N GLY A 148 -17.28 7.32 3.94
CA GLY A 148 -16.99 8.76 3.81
C GLY A 148 -17.07 9.52 5.13
N GLU A 149 -18.00 9.17 6.03
CA GLU A 149 -18.10 9.78 7.35
C GLU A 149 -16.85 9.52 8.21
N LEU A 150 -16.33 8.30 8.21
CA LEU A 150 -15.08 7.98 8.90
C LEU A 150 -13.93 8.83 8.36
N ILE A 151 -13.82 8.95 7.03
CA ILE A 151 -12.78 9.77 6.39
C ILE A 151 -12.93 11.23 6.79
N LEU A 152 -14.14 11.79 6.74
CA LEU A 152 -14.40 13.16 7.14
C LEU A 152 -14.00 13.42 8.61
N ASN A 153 -14.33 12.49 9.52
CA ASN A 153 -13.97 12.62 10.93
C ASN A 153 -12.45 12.57 11.14
N ILE A 154 -11.72 11.73 10.37
CA ILE A 154 -10.26 11.70 10.37
C ILE A 154 -9.70 13.04 9.85
N CYS A 155 -10.21 13.55 8.74
CA CYS A 155 -9.76 14.83 8.18
C CYS A 155 -9.95 15.97 9.19
N LYS A 156 -11.10 16.05 9.86
CA LYS A 156 -11.37 17.04 10.92
C LYS A 156 -10.41 16.90 12.10
N HIS A 157 -10.18 15.68 12.58
CA HIS A 157 -9.28 15.42 13.71
C HIS A 157 -7.84 15.90 13.43
N TYR A 158 -7.38 15.76 12.19
CA TYR A 158 -6.05 16.20 11.78
C TYR A 158 -6.03 17.61 11.16
N SER A 159 -7.13 18.36 11.22
CA SER A 159 -7.26 19.71 10.65
C SER A 159 -6.83 19.78 9.17
N ALA A 160 -7.24 18.78 8.39
CA ALA A 160 -6.92 18.73 6.97
C ALA A 160 -7.78 19.74 6.19
N THR A 161 -7.17 20.45 5.26
CA THR A 161 -7.83 21.31 4.26
C THR A 161 -8.14 20.54 2.98
N ASP A 162 -7.33 19.53 2.70
CA ASP A 162 -7.42 18.72 1.48
C ASP A 162 -7.40 17.23 1.81
N TYR A 163 -8.24 16.47 1.12
CA TYR A 163 -8.26 15.03 1.20
C TYR A 163 -7.96 14.40 -0.17
N ILE A 164 -6.86 13.69 -0.27
CA ILE A 164 -6.47 13.00 -1.50
C ILE A 164 -6.89 11.54 -1.43
N SER A 165 -7.68 11.11 -2.40
CA SER A 165 -8.30 9.79 -2.47
C SER A 165 -7.92 9.03 -3.75
N PRO A 166 -7.71 7.71 -3.69
CA PRO A 166 -7.67 6.92 -4.90
C PRO A 166 -9.04 6.95 -5.61
N LEU A 167 -9.03 6.88 -6.94
CA LEU A 167 -10.24 6.94 -7.77
C LEU A 167 -11.31 5.89 -7.39
N GLY A 168 -10.87 4.72 -6.89
CA GLY A 168 -11.79 3.66 -6.46
C GLY A 168 -12.76 4.04 -5.33
N SER A 169 -12.49 5.14 -4.64
CA SER A 169 -13.35 5.66 -3.57
C SER A 169 -14.40 6.67 -4.06
N LYS A 170 -14.32 7.12 -5.31
CA LYS A 170 -15.13 8.20 -5.87
C LYS A 170 -16.63 7.98 -5.64
N ASN A 171 -17.14 6.80 -5.96
CA ASN A 171 -18.59 6.52 -5.91
C ASN A 171 -19.25 6.74 -4.54
N TYR A 172 -18.55 6.52 -3.44
CA TYR A 172 -19.11 6.77 -2.11
C TYR A 172 -18.73 8.14 -1.56
N LEU A 173 -17.60 8.72 -1.96
CA LEU A 173 -17.19 10.06 -1.53
C LEU A 173 -18.02 11.14 -2.21
N ASP A 174 -18.37 11.00 -3.48
CA ASP A 174 -19.24 11.95 -4.18
C ASP A 174 -20.62 12.08 -3.49
N LYS A 175 -21.13 11.01 -2.89
CA LYS A 175 -22.37 11.04 -2.11
C LYS A 175 -22.25 11.83 -0.81
N GLU A 176 -21.05 11.98 -0.29
CA GLU A 176 -20.73 12.69 0.94
C GLU A 176 -20.07 14.05 0.67
N SER A 177 -19.88 14.44 -0.60
CA SER A 177 -19.11 15.64 -1.01
C SER A 177 -19.60 16.92 -0.32
N LYS A 178 -20.92 17.11 -0.20
CA LYS A 178 -21.51 18.25 0.51
C LYS A 178 -21.07 18.36 1.97
N LYS A 179 -20.85 17.22 2.66
CA LYS A 179 -20.38 17.23 4.06
C LYS A 179 -18.93 17.67 4.15
N PHE A 180 -18.08 17.29 3.16
CA PHE A 180 -16.70 17.75 3.07
C PHE A 180 -16.65 19.26 2.77
N GLN A 181 -17.42 19.73 1.78
CA GLN A 181 -17.52 21.16 1.46
C GLN A 181 -17.99 22.01 2.65
N ASN A 182 -19.04 21.57 3.38
CA ASN A 182 -19.50 22.24 4.60
C ASN A 182 -18.46 22.25 5.74
N SER A 183 -17.42 21.46 5.63
CA SER A 183 -16.31 21.38 6.57
C SER A 183 -15.03 22.02 6.04
N GLU A 184 -15.14 22.75 4.90
CA GLU A 184 -14.02 23.43 4.24
C GLU A 184 -12.86 22.47 3.88
N ILE A 185 -13.22 21.23 3.46
CA ILE A 185 -12.25 20.21 3.06
C ILE A 185 -12.46 19.89 1.58
N ASP A 186 -11.47 20.16 0.77
CA ASP A 186 -11.44 19.83 -0.64
C ASP A 186 -11.10 18.36 -0.86
N ILE A 187 -11.78 17.70 -1.81
CA ILE A 187 -11.49 16.32 -2.20
C ILE A 187 -10.76 16.33 -3.54
N TYR A 188 -9.65 15.59 -3.62
CA TYR A 188 -8.92 15.34 -4.86
C TYR A 188 -8.88 13.84 -5.14
N TYR A 189 -9.09 13.46 -6.40
CA TYR A 189 -8.99 12.08 -6.86
C TYR A 189 -7.72 11.84 -7.65
N GLN A 190 -7.02 10.75 -7.33
CA GLN A 190 -5.86 10.30 -8.08
C GLN A 190 -6.30 9.56 -9.34
N TYR A 191 -5.87 10.07 -10.52
CA TYR A 191 -6.03 9.47 -11.85
C TYR A 191 -4.71 8.89 -12.35
N TYR A 192 -3.97 8.22 -11.52
CA TYR A 192 -2.62 7.79 -11.75
C TYR A 192 -2.41 7.09 -13.09
N ASN A 193 -1.58 7.68 -13.97
CA ASN A 193 -1.17 7.14 -15.26
C ASN A 193 0.00 6.19 -15.04
N HIS A 194 -0.26 4.86 -15.03
CA HIS A 194 0.77 3.89 -14.70
C HIS A 194 1.96 3.96 -15.67
N PRO A 195 3.15 4.36 -15.24
CA PRO A 195 4.33 4.47 -16.11
C PRO A 195 4.78 3.11 -16.62
N ILE A 196 5.35 3.10 -17.82
CA ILE A 196 6.06 1.95 -18.37
C ILE A 196 7.52 2.05 -17.93
N TYR A 197 8.08 0.96 -17.43
CA TYR A 197 9.47 0.84 -17.02
C TYR A 197 10.05 -0.51 -17.44
N ASN A 198 11.37 -0.65 -17.41
CA ASN A 198 11.99 -1.91 -17.77
C ASN A 198 11.62 -3.00 -16.75
N GLN A 199 11.16 -4.14 -17.25
CA GLN A 199 10.86 -5.32 -16.44
C GLN A 199 11.63 -6.53 -16.98
N LEU A 200 12.02 -7.45 -16.12
CA LEU A 200 12.54 -8.73 -16.59
C LEU A 200 11.50 -9.45 -17.45
N GLY A 201 11.97 -10.04 -18.56
CA GLY A 201 11.11 -10.73 -19.52
C GLY A 201 10.76 -9.86 -20.73
N LYS A 202 9.87 -10.36 -21.60
CA LYS A 202 9.57 -9.74 -22.89
C LYS A 202 8.41 -8.74 -22.83
N GLU A 203 7.43 -8.99 -21.97
CA GLU A 203 6.19 -8.22 -21.92
C GLU A 203 6.13 -7.38 -20.66
N PHE A 204 5.68 -6.13 -20.80
CA PHE A 204 5.38 -5.28 -19.65
C PHE A 204 4.06 -5.68 -19.01
N ILE A 205 4.06 -5.86 -17.70
CA ILE A 205 2.85 -6.16 -16.91
C ILE A 205 2.62 -5.00 -15.94
N PRO A 206 1.56 -4.21 -16.13
CA PRO A 206 1.25 -3.08 -15.24
C PRO A 206 0.68 -3.55 -13.89
N TYR A 207 0.65 -2.66 -12.91
CA TYR A 207 0.05 -2.88 -11.58
C TYR A 207 0.64 -4.05 -10.80
N ILE A 208 1.90 -4.37 -11.03
CA ILE A 208 2.70 -5.27 -10.19
C ILE A 208 3.10 -4.53 -8.91
N GLY A 209 3.33 -5.25 -7.81
CA GLY A 209 3.81 -4.66 -6.57
C GLY A 209 5.18 -4.00 -6.71
N ILE A 210 5.47 -3.04 -5.84
CA ILE A 210 6.64 -2.16 -5.90
C ILE A 210 7.99 -2.90 -5.96
N PHE A 211 8.09 -4.11 -5.43
CA PHE A 211 9.34 -4.88 -5.48
C PHE A 211 9.84 -5.06 -6.91
N ASP A 212 8.94 -5.27 -7.88
CA ASP A 212 9.30 -5.39 -9.29
C ASP A 212 10.02 -4.14 -9.81
N LEU A 213 9.46 -2.96 -9.53
CA LEU A 213 10.08 -1.70 -9.93
C LEU A 213 11.46 -1.52 -9.29
N LEU A 214 11.57 -1.77 -7.97
CA LEU A 214 12.83 -1.58 -7.26
C LEU A 214 13.95 -2.45 -7.83
N TYR A 215 13.70 -3.74 -8.08
CA TYR A 215 14.70 -4.63 -8.66
C TYR A 215 15.14 -4.24 -10.06
N ASN A 216 14.22 -3.72 -10.88
CA ASN A 216 14.51 -3.39 -12.26
C ASN A 216 15.11 -1.99 -12.45
N GLU A 217 14.77 -1.01 -11.59
CA GLU A 217 15.11 0.40 -11.76
C GLU A 217 15.95 1.01 -10.62
N GLY A 218 16.15 0.26 -9.51
CA GLY A 218 16.85 0.77 -8.31
C GLY A 218 16.04 1.83 -7.56
N PHE A 219 16.60 2.36 -6.46
CA PHE A 219 15.82 3.28 -5.62
C PHE A 219 15.65 4.67 -6.24
N GLU A 220 16.73 5.25 -6.78
CA GLU A 220 16.69 6.61 -7.31
C GLU A 220 15.75 6.74 -8.52
N ASN A 221 15.88 5.81 -9.50
CA ASN A 221 15.04 5.87 -10.69
C ASN A 221 13.59 5.48 -10.38
N SER A 222 13.37 4.56 -9.44
CA SER A 222 12.02 4.19 -8.98
C SER A 222 11.24 5.39 -8.45
N LYS A 223 11.88 6.30 -7.70
CA LYS A 223 11.23 7.54 -7.26
C LYS A 223 10.75 8.36 -8.44
N LYS A 224 11.61 8.61 -9.43
CA LYS A 224 11.28 9.38 -10.64
C LYS A 224 10.12 8.76 -11.42
N ILE A 225 10.13 7.43 -11.58
CA ILE A 225 9.08 6.67 -12.27
C ILE A 225 7.75 6.75 -11.50
N ILE A 226 7.76 6.59 -10.18
CA ILE A 226 6.54 6.73 -9.37
C ILE A 226 5.90 8.10 -9.60
N LEU A 227 6.69 9.17 -9.53
CA LEU A 227 6.18 10.54 -9.65
C LEU A 227 5.75 10.90 -11.08
N SER A 228 6.28 10.24 -12.11
CA SER A 228 5.92 10.51 -13.51
C SER A 228 4.50 10.13 -13.87
N GLY A 229 3.85 9.24 -13.09
CA GLY A 229 2.45 8.85 -13.31
C GLY A 229 1.42 9.74 -12.64
N ARG A 230 1.84 10.78 -11.92
CA ARG A 230 1.00 11.64 -11.08
C ARG A 230 -0.02 12.43 -11.89
N ASP A 231 -1.30 12.26 -11.54
CA ASP A 231 -2.42 13.06 -12.04
C ASP A 231 -3.51 13.13 -10.95
N TYR A 232 -3.88 14.35 -10.55
CA TYR A 232 -4.88 14.59 -9.52
C TYR A 232 -5.91 15.62 -9.99
N LYS A 233 -7.18 15.33 -9.76
CA LYS A 233 -8.28 16.25 -10.12
C LYS A 233 -9.14 16.52 -8.90
N LYS A 234 -9.47 17.79 -8.68
CA LYS A 234 -10.41 18.20 -7.65
C LYS A 234 -11.80 17.60 -7.94
N ALA A 235 -12.50 17.16 -6.92
CA ALA A 235 -13.89 16.76 -7.04
C ALA A 235 -14.74 17.99 -7.43
N GLU A 236 -15.72 17.78 -8.31
CA GLU A 236 -16.70 18.79 -8.73
C GLU A 236 -17.71 19.09 -7.62
#